data_a3e52857d3786a76a7ce20fc6ec95582
#
_entry.id   a3e52857d3786a76a7ce20fc6ec95582
#
_cell.length_a   1.000
_cell.length_b   1.000
_cell.length_c   1.000
_cell.angle_alpha   90.00
_cell.angle_beta   90.00
_cell.angle_gamma   90.00
#
_symmetry.space_group_name_H-M   'P 1'
#
loop_
_entity.id
_entity.type
_entity.pdbx_description
1 polymer ?
#
loop_
_entity_poly.entity_id
_entity_poly.type
_entity_poly.pdbx_seq_one_letter_code
_entity_poly.pdbx_strand_id
1 'polypeptide(L)'
;MNHSEQLRALILKIDDIINSTVESTGLLAEKIGHCLSSHNKYGPEVLLEPAVKLAILPLIKQTLNENLYCSGTGVAGHIESTDSVQEYWVLEWWYKKDNGLKQVSLDLDQSTQQRLDFRTFEWFKTPISEGKSYIHGPYVDYICNTSLTLTAAVPVRVEGRVLGVAALDILVSRIEEELLPLCASQKVILTNLEGRIIFSTNPRLRIGELFNAEHQEPIHRNGHAVLYRQ
;
A
#
# COMPACT_ATOMS: atom_id res chain seq x y z
N MET A 1 -10.82 15.94 27.40
CA MET A 1 -11.63 15.78 26.15
C MET A 1 -12.90 15.03 26.50
N ASN A 2 -14.06 15.51 26.06
CA ASN A 2 -15.29 14.77 26.21
C ASN A 2 -15.36 13.61 25.17
N HIS A 3 -16.32 12.71 25.35
CA HIS A 3 -16.44 11.49 24.53
C HIS A 3 -16.64 11.78 23.02
N SER A 4 -17.33 12.86 22.70
CA SER A 4 -17.56 13.30 21.30
C SER A 4 -16.30 13.89 20.66
N GLU A 5 -15.50 14.62 21.43
CA GLU A 5 -14.22 15.18 20.96
C GLU A 5 -13.19 14.07 20.69
N GLN A 6 -13.15 13.05 21.54
CA GLN A 6 -12.28 11.90 21.36
C GLN A 6 -12.62 11.11 20.09
N LEU A 7 -13.91 10.86 19.87
CA LEU A 7 -14.37 10.17 18.64
C LEU A 7 -14.02 10.98 17.39
N ARG A 8 -14.23 12.30 17.43
CA ARG A 8 -13.85 13.17 16.32
C ARG A 8 -12.34 13.15 16.06
N ALA A 9 -11.53 13.19 17.09
CA ALA A 9 -10.07 13.10 16.95
C ALA A 9 -9.64 11.76 16.37
N LEU A 10 -10.28 10.65 16.77
CA LEU A 10 -10.02 9.33 16.21
C LEU A 10 -10.36 9.26 14.72
N ILE A 11 -11.54 9.76 14.32
CA ILE A 11 -11.96 9.80 12.91
C ILE A 11 -10.98 10.62 12.07
N LEU A 12 -10.62 11.82 12.53
CA LEU A 12 -9.67 12.68 11.82
C LEU A 12 -8.30 12.02 11.67
N LYS A 13 -7.84 11.28 12.69
CA LYS A 13 -6.56 10.56 12.61
C LYS A 13 -6.63 9.38 11.64
N ILE A 14 -7.73 8.64 11.61
CA ILE A 14 -7.95 7.56 10.62
C ILE A 14 -7.91 8.13 9.20
N ASP A 15 -8.65 9.22 8.96
CA ASP A 15 -8.68 9.87 7.66
C ASP A 15 -7.30 10.42 7.26
N ASP A 16 -6.56 11.02 8.19
CA ASP A 16 -5.20 11.50 7.97
C ASP A 16 -4.26 10.35 7.55
N ILE A 17 -4.24 9.24 8.26
CA ILE A 17 -3.40 8.07 7.93
C ILE A 17 -3.75 7.53 6.54
N ILE A 18 -5.02 7.28 6.28
CA ILE A 18 -5.49 6.65 5.04
C ILE A 18 -5.29 7.59 3.84
N ASN A 19 -5.74 8.84 3.94
CA ASN A 19 -5.69 9.79 2.84
C ASN A 19 -4.25 10.19 2.51
N SER A 20 -3.42 10.52 3.52
CA SER A 20 -2.02 10.88 3.28
C SER A 20 -1.24 9.73 2.62
N THR A 21 -1.59 8.49 2.95
CA THR A 21 -0.98 7.31 2.32
C THR A 21 -1.38 7.17 0.86
N VAL A 22 -2.67 7.24 0.55
CA VAL A 22 -3.18 7.14 -0.83
C VAL A 22 -2.67 8.30 -1.67
N GLU A 23 -2.68 9.52 -1.13
CA GLU A 23 -2.17 10.73 -1.81
C GLU A 23 -0.67 10.63 -2.10
N SER A 24 0.13 10.22 -1.12
CA SER A 24 1.59 10.02 -1.32
C SER A 24 1.88 8.95 -2.38
N THR A 25 1.11 7.87 -2.39
CA THR A 25 1.23 6.81 -3.41
C THR A 25 0.81 7.33 -4.79
N GLY A 26 -0.26 8.13 -4.85
CA GLY A 26 -0.73 8.78 -6.08
C GLY A 26 0.30 9.73 -6.66
N LEU A 27 0.90 10.58 -5.82
CA LEU A 27 1.97 11.49 -6.23
C LEU A 27 3.22 10.72 -6.73
N LEU A 28 3.57 9.60 -6.08
CA LEU A 28 4.65 8.74 -6.56
C LEU A 28 4.31 8.13 -7.92
N ALA A 29 3.09 7.62 -8.10
CA ALA A 29 2.63 7.06 -9.38
C ALA A 29 2.69 8.10 -10.51
N GLU A 30 2.24 9.33 -10.25
CA GLU A 30 2.27 10.45 -11.20
C GLU A 30 3.71 10.82 -11.58
N LYS A 31 4.59 11.02 -10.60
CA LYS A 31 6.00 11.36 -10.85
C LYS A 31 6.72 10.26 -11.64
N ILE A 32 6.47 8.99 -11.33
CA ILE A 32 7.01 7.85 -12.11
C ILE A 32 6.44 7.87 -13.52
N GLY A 33 5.14 8.06 -13.70
CA GLY A 33 4.51 8.16 -15.01
C GLY A 33 5.13 9.27 -15.89
N HIS A 34 5.39 10.45 -15.32
CA HIS A 34 6.10 11.53 -16.01
C HIS A 34 7.54 11.15 -16.39
N CYS A 35 8.26 10.50 -15.47
CA CYS A 35 9.60 9.99 -15.75
C CYS A 35 9.60 9.00 -16.93
N LEU A 36 8.65 8.06 -16.95
CA LEU A 36 8.53 7.05 -18.01
C LEU A 36 8.16 7.69 -19.36
N SER A 37 7.26 8.68 -19.36
CA SER A 37 6.86 9.40 -20.57
C SER A 37 8.05 10.06 -21.30
N SER A 38 9.05 10.50 -20.56
CA SER A 38 10.24 11.17 -21.13
C SER A 38 11.16 10.22 -21.91
N HIS A 39 10.99 8.91 -21.78
CA HIS A 39 11.84 7.89 -22.43
C HIS A 39 11.28 7.38 -23.77
N ASN A 40 10.17 7.95 -24.27
CA ASN A 40 9.54 7.58 -25.56
C ASN A 40 9.27 6.09 -25.75
N LYS A 41 9.07 5.35 -24.67
CA LYS A 41 8.69 3.92 -24.68
C LYS A 41 7.39 3.75 -23.89
N TYR A 42 6.50 2.97 -24.44
CA TYR A 42 5.11 2.91 -23.97
C TYR A 42 4.72 1.54 -23.39
N GLY A 43 5.70 0.68 -23.13
CA GLY A 43 5.50 -0.63 -22.52
C GLY A 43 6.14 -0.72 -21.12
N PRO A 44 5.71 -1.69 -20.29
CA PRO A 44 6.25 -1.87 -18.94
C PRO A 44 7.75 -2.24 -18.92
N GLU A 45 8.32 -2.70 -20.05
CA GLU A 45 9.75 -3.01 -20.23
C GLU A 45 10.65 -1.80 -19.98
N VAL A 46 10.14 -0.58 -20.10
CA VAL A 46 10.89 0.65 -19.78
C VAL A 46 11.35 0.68 -18.31
N LEU A 47 10.63 0.01 -17.41
CA LEU A 47 11.01 -0.12 -16.00
C LEU A 47 12.28 -0.95 -15.78
N LEU A 48 12.71 -1.74 -16.78
CA LEU A 48 13.96 -2.51 -16.72
C LEU A 48 15.20 -1.67 -17.02
N GLU A 49 15.04 -0.50 -17.64
CA GLU A 49 16.15 0.33 -18.07
C GLU A 49 16.93 0.92 -16.89
N PRO A 50 18.27 0.76 -16.85
CA PRO A 50 19.08 1.30 -15.75
C PRO A 50 18.91 2.82 -15.57
N ALA A 51 18.76 3.58 -16.67
CA ALA A 51 18.53 5.01 -16.62
C ALA A 51 17.21 5.37 -15.94
N VAL A 52 16.14 4.60 -16.21
CA VAL A 52 14.83 4.75 -15.56
C VAL A 52 14.92 4.41 -14.09
N LYS A 53 15.54 3.28 -13.73
CA LYS A 53 15.75 2.90 -12.33
C LYS A 53 16.48 3.98 -11.53
N LEU A 54 17.53 4.56 -12.09
CA LEU A 54 18.26 5.68 -11.48
C LEU A 54 17.40 6.94 -11.35
N ALA A 55 16.51 7.21 -12.30
CA ALA A 55 15.65 8.39 -12.27
C ALA A 55 14.48 8.24 -11.27
N ILE A 56 13.92 7.04 -11.09
CA ILE A 56 12.81 6.80 -10.14
C ILE A 56 13.28 6.61 -8.69
N LEU A 57 14.53 6.21 -8.47
CA LEU A 57 15.08 5.97 -7.13
C LEU A 57 14.96 7.18 -6.19
N PRO A 58 15.30 8.42 -6.59
CA PRO A 58 15.10 9.59 -5.74
C PRO A 58 13.63 9.81 -5.36
N LEU A 59 12.70 9.53 -6.28
CA LEU A 59 11.25 9.68 -6.05
C LEU A 59 10.76 8.70 -4.98
N ILE A 60 11.20 7.44 -5.05
CA ILE A 60 10.90 6.42 -4.04
C ILE A 60 11.45 6.85 -2.67
N LYS A 61 12.72 7.24 -2.60
CA LYS A 61 13.36 7.66 -1.34
C LYS A 61 12.72 8.92 -0.77
N GLN A 62 12.30 9.86 -1.61
CA GLN A 62 11.58 11.06 -1.19
C GLN A 62 10.26 10.66 -0.52
N THR A 63 9.45 9.80 -1.16
CA THR A 63 8.18 9.33 -0.60
C THR A 63 8.37 8.62 0.74
N LEU A 64 9.39 7.75 0.87
CA LEU A 64 9.76 7.10 2.13
C LEU A 64 10.06 8.09 3.26
N ASN A 65 10.72 9.20 2.95
CA ASN A 65 11.13 10.18 3.95
C ASN A 65 10.01 11.17 4.32
N GLU A 66 9.18 11.55 3.36
CA GLU A 66 8.15 12.58 3.54
C GLU A 66 6.87 12.03 4.18
N ASN A 67 6.49 10.77 3.89
CA ASN A 67 5.31 10.18 4.51
C ASN A 67 5.66 9.54 5.87
N LEU A 68 5.02 10.03 6.93
CA LEU A 68 5.28 9.62 8.32
C LEU A 68 4.88 8.17 8.61
N TYR A 69 3.91 7.64 7.87
CA TYR A 69 3.38 6.29 8.08
C TYR A 69 4.05 5.26 7.18
N CYS A 70 4.77 5.69 6.15
CA CYS A 70 5.40 4.83 5.16
C CYS A 70 6.50 3.97 5.78
N SER A 71 6.37 2.66 5.69
CA SER A 71 7.40 1.67 6.05
C SER A 71 8.19 1.16 4.85
N GLY A 72 7.56 1.10 3.69
CA GLY A 72 8.15 0.71 2.42
C GLY A 72 7.38 1.30 1.25
N THR A 73 8.04 1.55 0.12
CA THR A 73 7.39 2.02 -1.10
C THR A 73 8.21 1.72 -2.34
N GLY A 74 7.55 1.72 -3.49
CA GLY A 74 8.20 1.48 -4.76
C GLY A 74 7.24 1.34 -5.92
N VAL A 75 7.72 0.71 -6.97
CA VAL A 75 6.96 0.42 -8.18
C VAL A 75 7.13 -1.03 -8.60
N ALA A 76 6.03 -1.64 -8.99
CA ALA A 76 5.97 -2.99 -9.56
C ALA A 76 5.43 -2.95 -10.98
N GLY A 77 5.98 -3.79 -11.85
CA GLY A 77 5.52 -3.96 -13.22
C GLY A 77 5.56 -5.43 -13.63
N HIS A 78 4.73 -5.80 -14.59
CA HIS A 78 4.69 -7.12 -15.20
C HIS A 78 4.74 -6.96 -16.71
N ILE A 79 5.69 -7.63 -17.35
CA ILE A 79 5.87 -7.71 -18.79
C ILE A 79 5.42 -9.09 -19.19
N GLU A 80 4.29 -9.15 -19.92
CA GLU A 80 3.77 -10.42 -20.42
C GLU A 80 4.67 -11.00 -21.50
N SER A 81 4.73 -12.33 -21.55
CA SER A 81 5.44 -13.04 -22.61
C SER A 81 4.78 -12.79 -23.95
N THR A 82 5.60 -12.45 -24.94
CA THR A 82 5.20 -12.38 -26.35
C THR A 82 6.16 -13.23 -27.20
N ASP A 83 5.90 -13.39 -28.51
CA ASP A 83 6.79 -14.14 -29.42
C ASP A 83 8.24 -13.65 -29.42
N SER A 84 8.47 -12.39 -29.00
CA SER A 84 9.78 -11.73 -29.00
C SER A 84 10.31 -11.33 -27.62
N VAL A 85 9.48 -11.40 -26.58
CA VAL A 85 9.83 -10.98 -25.20
C VAL A 85 9.48 -12.07 -24.21
N GLN A 86 10.45 -12.49 -23.40
CA GLN A 86 10.22 -13.40 -22.29
C GLN A 86 9.45 -12.68 -21.18
N GLU A 87 8.58 -13.40 -20.48
CA GLU A 87 7.89 -12.88 -19.29
C GLU A 87 8.88 -12.37 -18.26
N TYR A 88 8.63 -11.18 -17.73
CA TYR A 88 9.51 -10.54 -16.77
C TYR A 88 8.73 -9.74 -15.71
N TRP A 89 9.25 -9.72 -14.49
CA TRP A 89 8.68 -8.95 -13.38
C TRP A 89 9.68 -7.90 -12.92
N VAL A 90 9.17 -6.71 -12.64
CA VAL A 90 9.98 -5.59 -12.14
C VAL A 90 9.45 -5.21 -10.77
N LEU A 91 10.34 -5.14 -9.81
CA LEU A 91 10.06 -4.58 -8.49
C LEU A 91 11.24 -3.69 -8.08
N GLU A 92 11.01 -2.38 -8.09
CA GLU A 92 11.92 -1.41 -7.50
C GLU A 92 11.31 -0.98 -6.17
N TRP A 93 11.80 -1.58 -5.08
CA TRP A 93 11.20 -1.42 -3.76
C TRP A 93 12.24 -1.09 -2.72
N TRP A 94 11.94 -0.08 -1.89
CA TRP A 94 12.75 0.34 -0.76
C TRP A 94 11.92 0.39 0.51
N TYR A 95 12.51 0.02 1.64
CA TYR A 95 11.84 -0.01 2.93
C TYR A 95 12.76 0.44 4.06
N LYS A 96 12.14 0.91 5.15
CA LYS A 96 12.82 1.31 6.38
C LYS A 96 13.14 0.07 7.20
N LYS A 97 14.39 -0.11 7.60
CA LYS A 97 14.82 -1.18 8.50
C LYS A 97 15.96 -0.69 9.37
N ASP A 98 15.83 -0.92 10.69
CA ASP A 98 16.78 -0.42 11.69
C ASP A 98 16.93 1.12 11.53
N ASN A 99 18.14 1.60 11.30
CA ASN A 99 18.43 3.03 11.13
C ASN A 99 18.71 3.42 9.68
N GLY A 100 18.17 2.68 8.69
CA GLY A 100 18.47 2.95 7.29
C GLY A 100 17.41 2.50 6.30
N LEU A 101 17.68 2.77 5.03
CA LEU A 101 16.85 2.32 3.92
C LEU A 101 17.49 1.09 3.29
N LYS A 102 16.68 0.08 3.01
CA LYS A 102 17.10 -1.15 2.31
C LYS A 102 16.29 -1.32 1.04
N GLN A 103 16.98 -1.79 0.00
CA GLN A 103 16.34 -2.19 -1.24
C GLN A 103 15.97 -3.67 -1.17
N VAL A 104 14.78 -4.00 -1.65
CA VAL A 104 14.42 -5.41 -1.91
C VAL A 104 15.17 -5.84 -3.16
N SER A 105 16.01 -6.89 -3.01
CA SER A 105 16.60 -7.59 -4.14
C SER A 105 15.71 -8.80 -4.42
N LEU A 106 14.99 -8.78 -5.54
CA LEU A 106 14.39 -10.00 -6.05
C LEU A 106 15.53 -10.83 -6.65
N ASP A 107 15.99 -11.82 -5.92
CA ASP A 107 16.85 -12.84 -6.49
C ASP A 107 16.08 -13.50 -7.65
N LEU A 108 16.71 -13.54 -8.82
CA LEU A 108 16.18 -14.15 -10.04
C LEU A 108 16.07 -15.69 -9.96
N ASP A 109 16.30 -16.26 -8.77
CA ASP A 109 16.12 -17.70 -8.53
C ASP A 109 14.62 -18.03 -8.56
N GLN A 110 14.26 -18.95 -9.46
CA GLN A 110 12.88 -19.42 -9.68
C GLN A 110 12.17 -19.86 -8.39
N SER A 111 12.89 -20.40 -7.41
CA SER A 111 12.34 -20.86 -6.14
C SER A 111 11.92 -19.68 -5.24
N THR A 112 12.63 -18.57 -5.31
CA THR A 112 12.32 -17.32 -4.59
C THR A 112 11.22 -16.56 -5.32
N GLN A 113 11.22 -16.53 -6.64
CA GLN A 113 10.16 -15.91 -7.45
C GLN A 113 8.79 -16.55 -7.21
N GLN A 114 8.71 -17.89 -7.06
CA GLN A 114 7.43 -18.57 -6.78
C GLN A 114 6.86 -18.24 -5.40
N ARG A 115 7.70 -17.91 -4.42
CA ARG A 115 7.26 -17.51 -3.07
C ARG A 115 6.85 -16.04 -2.98
N LEU A 116 7.30 -15.20 -3.89
CA LEU A 116 7.16 -13.76 -3.86
C LEU A 116 6.46 -13.21 -5.10
N ASP A 117 5.62 -14.01 -5.73
CA ASP A 117 4.84 -13.58 -6.89
C ASP A 117 3.80 -12.53 -6.49
N PHE A 118 4.25 -11.25 -6.48
CA PHE A 118 3.39 -10.12 -6.15
C PHE A 118 2.20 -9.98 -7.13
N ARG A 119 2.27 -10.58 -8.31
CA ARG A 119 1.16 -10.59 -9.29
C ARG A 119 -0.07 -11.31 -8.75
N THR A 120 0.09 -12.18 -7.77
CA THR A 120 -1.02 -12.90 -7.11
C THR A 120 -1.75 -12.04 -6.08
N PHE A 121 -1.17 -10.93 -5.63
CA PHE A 121 -1.75 -10.06 -4.61
C PHE A 121 -2.72 -9.05 -5.22
N GLU A 122 -3.80 -8.75 -4.50
CA GLU A 122 -4.81 -7.81 -4.92
C GLU A 122 -4.28 -6.37 -5.03
N TRP A 123 -3.25 -5.98 -4.24
CA TRP A 123 -2.63 -4.67 -4.37
C TRP A 123 -1.99 -4.44 -5.75
N PHE A 124 -1.61 -5.50 -6.47
CA PHE A 124 -1.11 -5.40 -7.83
C PHE A 124 -2.22 -5.57 -8.87
N LYS A 125 -3.06 -6.60 -8.72
CA LYS A 125 -4.12 -6.95 -9.68
C LYS A 125 -5.19 -5.87 -9.81
N THR A 126 -5.73 -5.42 -8.67
CA THR A 126 -6.88 -4.52 -8.65
C THR A 126 -6.58 -3.17 -9.31
N PRO A 127 -5.45 -2.48 -9.02
CA PRO A 127 -5.12 -1.24 -9.72
C PRO A 127 -4.92 -1.42 -11.23
N ILE A 128 -4.39 -2.55 -11.68
CA ILE A 128 -4.21 -2.82 -13.12
C ILE A 128 -5.55 -3.06 -13.79
N SER A 129 -6.41 -3.92 -13.22
CA SER A 129 -7.68 -4.32 -13.83
C SER A 129 -8.74 -3.23 -13.76
N GLU A 130 -8.84 -2.51 -12.64
CA GLU A 130 -9.88 -1.49 -12.44
C GLU A 130 -9.38 -0.06 -12.74
N GLY A 131 -8.08 0.13 -12.81
CA GLY A 131 -7.50 1.45 -13.02
C GLY A 131 -7.73 2.43 -11.87
N LYS A 132 -7.89 1.95 -10.64
CA LYS A 132 -8.19 2.77 -9.46
C LYS A 132 -7.18 2.50 -8.34
N SER A 133 -7.11 3.43 -7.38
CA SER A 133 -6.40 3.19 -6.13
C SER A 133 -7.07 2.08 -5.31
N TYR A 134 -6.26 1.30 -4.62
CA TYR A 134 -6.74 0.20 -3.79
C TYR A 134 -5.89 0.08 -2.53
N ILE A 135 -6.51 -0.27 -1.40
CA ILE A 135 -5.80 -0.62 -0.17
C ILE A 135 -6.00 -2.11 0.11
N HIS A 136 -4.91 -2.84 0.04
CA HIS A 136 -4.85 -4.27 0.34
C HIS A 136 -4.47 -4.55 1.79
N GLY A 137 -5.02 -5.60 2.35
CA GLY A 137 -4.64 -6.09 3.68
C GLY A 137 -5.68 -5.85 4.77
N PRO A 138 -5.31 -6.11 6.03
CA PRO A 138 -3.96 -6.48 6.51
C PRO A 138 -3.51 -7.87 6.06
N TYR A 139 -2.23 -8.02 5.76
CA TYR A 139 -1.57 -9.28 5.45
C TYR A 139 -0.15 -9.30 6.03
N VAL A 140 0.45 -10.49 6.14
CA VAL A 140 1.85 -10.58 6.60
C VAL A 140 2.78 -10.36 5.41
N ASP A 141 3.58 -9.29 5.45
CA ASP A 141 4.63 -9.06 4.47
C ASP A 141 5.89 -9.86 4.83
N TYR A 142 6.08 -10.99 4.16
CA TYR A 142 7.25 -11.85 4.35
C TYR A 142 8.51 -11.37 3.63
N ILE A 143 8.40 -10.33 2.80
CA ILE A 143 9.51 -9.82 1.98
C ILE A 143 10.37 -8.84 2.77
N CYS A 144 9.74 -7.82 3.39
CA CYS A 144 10.45 -6.70 3.97
C CYS A 144 10.68 -6.85 5.47
N ASN A 145 9.63 -7.19 6.23
CA ASN A 145 9.67 -7.02 7.69
C ASN A 145 8.96 -8.11 8.50
N THR A 146 8.31 -9.08 7.87
CA THR A 146 7.54 -10.17 8.52
C THR A 146 6.43 -9.63 9.46
N SER A 147 5.87 -8.49 9.14
CA SER A 147 4.87 -7.80 9.95
C SER A 147 3.53 -7.69 9.22
N LEU A 148 2.45 -7.47 9.99
CA LEU A 148 1.15 -7.14 9.44
C LEU A 148 1.21 -5.76 8.77
N THR A 149 0.83 -5.71 7.51
CA THR A 149 1.00 -4.58 6.62
C THR A 149 -0.31 -4.28 5.87
N LEU A 150 -0.58 -3.00 5.66
CA LEU A 150 -1.51 -2.50 4.65
C LEU A 150 -0.72 -1.93 3.49
N THR A 151 -1.10 -2.24 2.27
CA THR A 151 -0.48 -1.69 1.06
C THR A 151 -1.48 -0.82 0.31
N ALA A 152 -1.21 0.47 0.24
CA ALA A 152 -1.91 1.36 -0.70
C ALA A 152 -1.24 1.25 -2.07
N ALA A 153 -2.01 1.11 -3.12
CA ALA A 153 -1.54 0.89 -4.47
C ALA A 153 -2.29 1.77 -5.47
N VAL A 154 -1.56 2.37 -6.40
CA VAL A 154 -2.09 3.29 -7.42
C VAL A 154 -1.47 2.95 -8.77
N PRO A 155 -2.28 2.86 -9.86
CA PRO A 155 -1.75 2.53 -11.16
C PRO A 155 -0.84 3.66 -11.70
N VAL A 156 0.34 3.29 -12.19
CA VAL A 156 1.26 4.18 -12.91
C VAL A 156 0.80 4.27 -14.36
N ARG A 157 0.48 5.48 -14.81
CA ARG A 157 -0.08 5.72 -16.16
C ARG A 157 0.87 6.52 -17.03
N VAL A 158 0.98 6.09 -18.29
CA VAL A 158 1.64 6.84 -19.36
C VAL A 158 0.68 6.87 -20.55
N GLU A 159 0.32 8.06 -21.01
CA GLU A 159 -0.63 8.27 -22.11
C GLU A 159 -1.94 7.46 -21.95
N GLY A 160 -2.46 7.40 -20.73
CA GLY A 160 -3.70 6.69 -20.39
C GLY A 160 -3.54 5.17 -20.21
N ARG A 161 -2.39 4.57 -20.54
CA ARG A 161 -2.11 3.14 -20.33
C ARG A 161 -1.51 2.89 -18.96
N VAL A 162 -1.90 1.81 -18.31
CA VAL A 162 -1.29 1.38 -17.06
C VAL A 162 -0.04 0.56 -17.37
N LEU A 163 1.13 1.02 -16.91
CA LEU A 163 2.42 0.35 -17.12
C LEU A 163 2.92 -0.40 -15.88
N GLY A 164 2.32 -0.15 -14.73
CA GLY A 164 2.70 -0.74 -13.46
C GLY A 164 1.88 -0.17 -12.33
N VAL A 165 2.30 -0.46 -11.10
CA VAL A 165 1.63 -0.04 -9.86
C VAL A 165 2.68 0.57 -8.95
N ALA A 166 2.48 1.82 -8.54
CA ALA A 166 3.18 2.38 -7.39
C ALA A 166 2.47 1.94 -6.12
N ALA A 167 3.23 1.56 -5.11
CA ALA A 167 2.63 1.10 -3.87
C ALA A 167 3.41 1.59 -2.65
N LEU A 168 2.70 1.69 -1.51
CA LEU A 168 3.22 2.16 -0.23
C LEU A 168 2.66 1.31 0.90
N ASP A 169 3.55 0.82 1.75
CA ASP A 169 3.24 0.00 2.91
C ASP A 169 3.16 0.82 4.19
N ILE A 170 2.14 0.50 4.99
CA ILE A 170 2.00 0.94 6.38
C ILE A 170 1.99 -0.30 7.28
N LEU A 171 2.77 -0.28 8.34
CA LEU A 171 2.68 -1.30 9.38
C LEU A 171 1.40 -1.12 10.21
N VAL A 172 0.68 -2.21 10.47
CA VAL A 172 -0.49 -2.19 11.35
C VAL A 172 -0.11 -1.71 12.75
N SER A 173 1.06 -2.07 13.26
CA SER A 173 1.57 -1.58 14.55
C SER A 173 1.67 -0.05 14.58
N ARG A 174 2.02 0.59 13.46
CA ARG A 174 2.06 2.05 13.38
C ARG A 174 0.65 2.66 13.46
N ILE A 175 -0.33 2.02 12.84
CA ILE A 175 -1.74 2.43 12.97
C ILE A 175 -2.20 2.29 14.42
N GLU A 176 -1.86 1.19 15.08
CA GLU A 176 -2.19 0.96 16.50
C GLU A 176 -1.56 2.03 17.41
N GLU A 177 -0.30 2.36 17.22
CA GLU A 177 0.40 3.42 17.99
C GLU A 177 -0.29 4.78 17.89
N GLU A 178 -0.82 5.12 16.72
CA GLU A 178 -1.52 6.39 16.48
C GLU A 178 -2.96 6.40 17.01
N LEU A 179 -3.67 5.27 16.92
CA LEU A 179 -5.09 5.23 17.24
C LEU A 179 -5.38 4.86 18.71
N LEU A 180 -4.59 3.98 19.34
CA LEU A 180 -4.82 3.54 20.71
C LEU A 180 -4.94 4.70 21.73
N PRO A 181 -4.08 5.74 21.69
CA PRO A 181 -4.19 6.87 22.62
C PRO A 181 -5.50 7.66 22.48
N LEU A 182 -6.13 7.60 21.29
CA LEU A 182 -7.36 8.33 21.01
C LEU A 182 -8.63 7.53 21.37
N CYS A 183 -8.51 6.21 21.55
CA CYS A 183 -9.66 5.36 21.82
C CYS A 183 -10.19 5.47 23.25
N ALA A 184 -9.32 5.75 24.24
CA ALA A 184 -9.68 5.86 25.66
C ALA A 184 -10.61 4.72 26.13
N SER A 185 -11.89 5.03 26.41
CA SER A 185 -12.93 4.07 26.81
C SER A 185 -13.80 3.59 25.63
N GLN A 186 -13.49 4.01 24.40
CA GLN A 186 -14.32 3.66 23.23
C GLN A 186 -13.99 2.27 22.70
N LYS A 187 -15.05 1.49 22.47
CA LYS A 187 -14.92 0.19 21.80
C LYS A 187 -15.17 0.38 20.32
N VAL A 188 -14.11 0.27 19.53
CA VAL A 188 -14.14 0.53 18.08
C VAL A 188 -13.47 -0.59 17.30
N ILE A 189 -13.91 -0.74 16.06
CA ILE A 189 -13.36 -1.65 15.07
C ILE A 189 -13.18 -0.87 13.77
N LEU A 190 -11.97 -0.85 13.24
CA LEU A 190 -11.65 -0.32 11.92
C LEU A 190 -11.44 -1.48 10.96
N THR A 191 -12.13 -1.47 9.82
CA THR A 191 -11.97 -2.47 8.75
C THR A 191 -11.59 -1.82 7.44
N ASN A 192 -11.06 -2.59 6.49
CA ASN A 192 -11.06 -2.21 5.09
C ASN A 192 -12.47 -2.34 4.49
N LEU A 193 -12.64 -2.02 3.21
CA LEU A 193 -13.95 -2.09 2.53
C LEU A 193 -14.51 -3.51 2.38
N GLU A 194 -13.64 -4.52 2.47
CA GLU A 194 -13.98 -5.95 2.41
C GLU A 194 -14.37 -6.52 3.79
N GLY A 195 -14.32 -5.68 4.84
CA GLY A 195 -14.64 -6.08 6.20
C GLY A 195 -13.47 -6.73 6.97
N ARG A 196 -12.23 -6.71 6.44
CA ARG A 196 -11.07 -7.20 7.19
C ARG A 196 -10.67 -6.21 8.27
N ILE A 197 -10.50 -6.71 9.49
CA ILE A 197 -10.14 -5.89 10.66
C ILE A 197 -8.70 -5.37 10.50
N ILE A 198 -8.55 -4.04 10.47
CA ILE A 198 -7.27 -3.33 10.48
C ILE A 198 -6.85 -3.02 11.92
N PHE A 199 -7.82 -2.62 12.75
CA PHE A 199 -7.57 -2.23 14.13
C PHE A 199 -8.82 -2.52 14.96
N SER A 200 -8.64 -2.94 16.23
CA SER A 200 -9.75 -3.16 17.17
C SER A 200 -9.30 -2.93 18.60
N THR A 201 -10.15 -2.27 19.38
CA THR A 201 -9.99 -2.18 20.84
C THR A 201 -10.58 -3.41 21.56
N ASN A 202 -11.21 -4.34 20.84
CA ASN A 202 -11.74 -5.57 21.40
C ASN A 202 -10.68 -6.69 21.33
N PRO A 203 -10.17 -7.19 22.48
CA PRO A 203 -9.11 -8.22 22.49
C PRO A 203 -9.56 -9.59 21.98
N ARG A 204 -10.85 -9.78 21.73
CA ARG A 204 -11.39 -11.04 21.17
C ARG A 204 -11.38 -11.06 19.65
N LEU A 205 -11.15 -9.91 19.00
CA LEU A 205 -11.09 -9.77 17.56
C LEU A 205 -9.63 -9.69 17.10
N ARG A 206 -9.30 -10.47 16.09
CA ARG A 206 -7.94 -10.52 15.55
C ARG A 206 -7.82 -9.67 14.29
N ILE A 207 -6.70 -8.99 14.17
CA ILE A 207 -6.35 -8.26 12.96
C ILE A 207 -6.28 -9.22 11.76
N GLY A 208 -6.87 -8.83 10.63
CA GLY A 208 -6.94 -9.61 9.40
C GLY A 208 -8.15 -10.55 9.31
N GLU A 209 -8.87 -10.82 10.41
CA GLU A 209 -10.13 -11.57 10.35
C GLU A 209 -11.24 -10.73 9.69
N LEU A 210 -12.21 -11.41 9.10
CA LEU A 210 -13.41 -10.77 8.57
C LEU A 210 -14.35 -10.42 9.72
N PHE A 211 -14.73 -9.16 9.78
CA PHE A 211 -15.73 -8.68 10.72
C PHE A 211 -17.13 -8.82 10.13
N ASN A 212 -18.00 -9.56 10.81
CA ASN A 212 -19.41 -9.60 10.45
C ASN A 212 -20.11 -8.35 10.96
N ALA A 213 -20.39 -7.43 10.03
CA ALA A 213 -21.09 -6.18 10.31
C ALA A 213 -22.62 -6.29 10.18
N GLU A 214 -23.19 -7.51 10.09
CA GLU A 214 -24.66 -7.68 10.08
C GLU A 214 -25.26 -6.98 11.28
N HIS A 215 -26.20 -6.06 11.02
CA HIS A 215 -26.90 -5.24 12.03
C HIS A 215 -26.02 -4.17 12.73
N GLN A 216 -24.82 -3.86 12.24
CA GLN A 216 -24.02 -2.76 12.77
C GLN A 216 -23.90 -1.63 11.76
N GLU A 217 -24.37 -0.46 12.12
CA GLU A 217 -24.16 0.75 11.31
C GLU A 217 -22.76 1.33 11.56
N PRO A 218 -22.01 1.68 10.50
CA PRO A 218 -20.74 2.35 10.66
C PRO A 218 -20.92 3.75 11.25
N ILE A 219 -20.02 4.14 12.15
CA ILE A 219 -19.99 5.53 12.65
C ILE A 219 -19.17 6.45 11.75
N HIS A 220 -18.32 5.88 10.90
CA HIS A 220 -17.57 6.60 9.88
C HIS A 220 -17.18 5.68 8.74
N ARG A 221 -17.13 6.23 7.53
CA ARG A 221 -16.63 5.55 6.33
C ARG A 221 -15.93 6.57 5.44
N ASN A 222 -14.75 6.22 4.97
CA ASN A 222 -14.07 6.91 3.88
C ASN A 222 -13.95 6.01 2.64
N GLY A 223 -13.19 6.45 1.62
CA GLY A 223 -13.03 5.69 0.38
C GLY A 223 -12.33 4.34 0.53
N HIS A 224 -11.74 4.03 1.68
CA HIS A 224 -10.86 2.85 1.86
C HIS A 224 -11.05 2.11 3.19
N ALA A 225 -11.75 2.69 4.15
CA ALA A 225 -11.93 2.10 5.48
C ALA A 225 -13.30 2.41 6.08
N VAL A 226 -13.72 1.58 7.03
CA VAL A 226 -15.00 1.68 7.74
C VAL A 226 -14.75 1.53 9.24
N LEU A 227 -15.27 2.47 10.02
CA LEU A 227 -15.19 2.47 11.47
C LEU A 227 -16.54 2.12 12.09
N TYR A 228 -16.55 1.14 12.99
CA TYR A 228 -17.71 0.72 13.75
C TYR A 228 -17.52 0.99 15.24
N ARG A 229 -18.62 1.18 15.96
CA ARG A 229 -18.67 1.14 17.42
C ARG A 229 -19.20 -0.21 17.89
N GLN A 230 -18.59 -0.77 18.95
CA GLN A 230 -19.11 -1.94 19.67
C GLN A 230 -19.91 -1.51 20.88
#